data_e9c8f2b502e42b471293702691aabc71
#
_entry.id   e9c8f2b502e42b471293702691aabc71
#
_cell.length_a   1.000
_cell.length_b   1.000
_cell.length_c   1.000
_cell.angle_alpha   90.00
_cell.angle_beta   90.00
_cell.angle_gamma   90.00
#
_symmetry.space_group_name_H-M   'P 1'
#
loop_
_entity.id
_entity.type
_entity.pdbx_description
1 polymer ?
#
loop_
_entity_poly.entity_id
_entity_poly.type
_entity_poly.pdbx_seq_one_letter_code
_entity_poly.pdbx_strand_id
1 'polypeptide(L)'
;MPAGAQVRLEARYSATIAGIPIGSGTWGIDINDTQYSASVTGVTTGLLRAFTGGQGNATARGTLGTRQLTSIYAATITSSKKIDSVRIAIANGDVKDFKVDPPADDDPERVPITEASQHNVLDPMTASIVRMPGNGDLLAPEACQRTLEVFDGRLRYNMRFAYKRMDRVKAGKGYAGPVVVCAAYFTPVAGYIPSRASVKYLSKQRDMEVWLAPVAGTRVLVPYRAQGPTPIGQAILEASEFVSVPVPARASANGSKTQ
;
A
#
# COMPACT_ATOMS: atom_id res chain seq x y z
N MET A 1 31.66 3.43 -2.24
CA MET A 1 30.68 2.36 -2.13
C MET A 1 30.01 2.22 -3.48
N PRO A 2 29.84 1.02 -4.06
CA PRO A 2 29.09 0.86 -5.28
C PRO A 2 27.68 1.40 -5.04
N ALA A 3 27.14 2.17 -5.99
CA ALA A 3 25.75 2.60 -5.96
C ALA A 3 24.88 1.34 -5.84
N GLY A 4 24.07 1.25 -4.81
CA GLY A 4 23.23 0.09 -4.55
C GLY A 4 22.36 -0.22 -5.77
N ALA A 5 22.22 -1.48 -6.10
CA ALA A 5 21.42 -1.91 -7.23
C ALA A 5 19.99 -1.42 -7.07
N GLN A 6 19.51 -0.67 -8.04
CA GLN A 6 18.11 -0.25 -8.09
C GLN A 6 17.29 -1.35 -8.75
N VAL A 7 16.17 -1.69 -8.17
CA VAL A 7 15.21 -2.68 -8.71
C VAL A 7 13.89 -1.99 -8.97
N ARG A 8 13.29 -2.27 -10.12
CA ARG A 8 11.91 -1.88 -10.41
C ARG A 8 11.01 -3.10 -10.33
N LEU A 9 9.93 -2.98 -9.54
CA LEU A 9 8.79 -3.88 -9.60
C LEU A 9 7.72 -3.25 -10.50
N GLU A 10 7.18 -4.04 -11.41
CA GLU A 10 5.98 -3.74 -12.18
C GLU A 10 4.95 -4.82 -11.92
N ALA A 11 3.83 -4.44 -11.33
CA ALA A 11 2.74 -5.36 -11.01
C ALA A 11 1.41 -4.87 -11.61
N ARG A 12 0.63 -5.81 -12.12
CA ARG A 12 -0.77 -5.56 -12.54
C ARG A 12 -1.69 -6.36 -11.64
N TYR A 13 -2.78 -5.74 -11.24
CA TYR A 13 -3.75 -6.33 -10.33
C TYR A 13 -5.12 -6.40 -10.97
N SER A 14 -5.86 -7.44 -10.62
CA SER A 14 -7.29 -7.56 -10.81
C SER A 14 -8.01 -7.53 -9.47
N ALA A 15 -9.15 -6.88 -9.43
CA ALA A 15 -10.03 -6.85 -8.26
C ALA A 15 -11.36 -7.54 -8.58
N THR A 16 -11.80 -8.40 -7.69
CA THR A 16 -13.09 -9.11 -7.81
C THR A 16 -13.87 -9.05 -6.49
N ILE A 17 -15.19 -9.13 -6.57
CA ILE A 17 -16.07 -9.42 -5.42
C ILE A 17 -16.97 -10.57 -5.81
N ALA A 18 -17.04 -11.61 -4.99
CA ALA A 18 -17.78 -12.84 -5.27
C ALA A 18 -17.44 -13.46 -6.66
N GLY A 19 -16.18 -13.33 -7.10
CA GLY A 19 -15.69 -13.78 -8.40
C GLY A 19 -16.00 -12.83 -9.57
N ILE A 20 -16.77 -11.77 -9.35
CA ILE A 20 -17.14 -10.81 -10.41
C ILE A 20 -16.03 -9.74 -10.50
N PRO A 21 -15.44 -9.51 -11.68
CA PRO A 21 -14.46 -8.44 -11.88
C PRO A 21 -15.06 -7.05 -11.60
N ILE A 22 -14.40 -6.27 -10.74
CA ILE A 22 -14.82 -4.93 -10.35
C ILE A 22 -13.80 -3.85 -10.69
N GLY A 23 -12.56 -4.23 -10.94
CA GLY A 23 -11.49 -3.26 -11.23
C GLY A 23 -10.18 -3.91 -11.63
N SER A 24 -9.28 -3.08 -12.10
CA SER A 24 -7.88 -3.42 -12.35
C SER A 24 -6.98 -2.23 -12.04
N GLY A 25 -5.69 -2.50 -11.86
CA GLY A 25 -4.72 -1.46 -11.59
C GLY A 25 -3.30 -1.88 -11.88
N THR A 26 -2.40 -0.91 -11.82
CA THR A 26 -0.96 -1.14 -11.95
C THR A 26 -0.24 -0.56 -10.73
N TRP A 27 0.84 -1.18 -10.33
CA TRP A 27 1.73 -0.69 -9.29
C TRP A 27 3.17 -0.79 -9.76
N GLY A 28 3.82 0.36 -9.89
CA GLY A 28 5.24 0.47 -10.17
C GLY A 28 5.99 0.92 -8.93
N ILE A 29 7.10 0.26 -8.59
CA ILE A 29 7.95 0.65 -7.47
C ILE A 29 9.41 0.57 -7.90
N ASP A 30 10.13 1.68 -7.80
CA ASP A 30 11.58 1.73 -7.86
C ASP A 30 12.14 1.66 -6.44
N ILE A 31 13.02 0.70 -6.18
CA ILE A 31 13.57 0.41 -4.85
C ILE A 31 15.09 0.40 -4.93
N ASN A 32 15.74 1.08 -3.99
CA ASN A 32 17.16 0.88 -3.66
C ASN A 32 17.30 0.53 -2.17
N ASP A 33 18.51 0.50 -1.63
CA ASP A 33 18.78 0.08 -0.26
C ASP A 33 18.10 0.94 0.81
N THR A 34 17.85 2.22 0.51
CA THR A 34 17.42 3.22 1.49
C THR A 34 16.15 3.97 1.12
N GLN A 35 15.74 3.93 -0.15
CA GLN A 35 14.66 4.75 -0.68
C GLN A 35 13.78 3.96 -1.63
N TYR A 36 12.56 4.45 -1.81
CA TYR A 36 11.64 3.99 -2.83
C TYR A 36 10.93 5.17 -3.51
N SER A 37 10.47 4.92 -4.72
CA SER A 37 9.49 5.74 -5.43
C SER A 37 8.44 4.82 -6.01
N ALA A 38 7.17 5.09 -5.74
CA ALA A 38 6.07 4.23 -6.13
C ALA A 38 4.95 5.01 -6.81
N SER A 39 4.27 4.35 -7.74
CA SER A 39 3.07 4.87 -8.40
C SER A 39 2.04 3.77 -8.57
N VAL A 40 0.79 4.11 -8.33
CA VAL A 40 -0.37 3.23 -8.51
C VAL A 40 -1.37 3.91 -9.42
N THR A 41 -1.97 3.14 -10.32
CA THR A 41 -3.18 3.54 -11.03
C THR A 41 -4.23 2.46 -10.89
N GLY A 42 -5.50 2.83 -10.92
CA GLY A 42 -6.60 1.89 -10.85
C GLY A 42 -7.85 2.42 -11.55
N VAL A 43 -8.61 1.50 -12.11
CA VAL A 43 -9.88 1.82 -12.77
C VAL A 43 -10.94 0.78 -12.38
N THR A 44 -12.18 1.23 -12.22
CA THR A 44 -13.32 0.30 -12.12
C THR A 44 -13.61 -0.32 -13.48
N THR A 45 -14.01 -1.58 -13.50
CA THR A 45 -14.31 -2.34 -14.71
C THR A 45 -15.69 -3.02 -14.60
N GLY A 46 -16.13 -3.65 -15.69
CA GLY A 46 -17.37 -4.41 -15.71
C GLY A 46 -18.61 -3.53 -15.47
N LEU A 47 -19.63 -4.10 -14.83
CA LEU A 47 -20.88 -3.41 -14.52
C LEU A 47 -20.67 -2.20 -13.60
N LEU A 48 -19.71 -2.24 -12.69
CA LEU A 48 -19.43 -1.11 -11.80
C LEU A 48 -18.97 0.13 -12.55
N ARG A 49 -18.27 -0.01 -13.68
CA ARG A 49 -17.86 1.13 -14.51
C ARG A 49 -19.05 1.96 -14.98
N ALA A 50 -20.15 1.31 -15.32
CA ALA A 50 -21.36 1.99 -15.79
C ALA A 50 -22.01 2.88 -14.71
N PHE A 51 -21.81 2.52 -13.42
CA PHE A 51 -22.43 3.21 -12.30
C PHE A 51 -21.47 4.17 -11.58
N THR A 52 -20.18 3.87 -11.54
CA THR A 52 -19.21 4.65 -10.75
C THR A 52 -18.19 5.40 -11.59
N GLY A 53 -17.83 4.88 -12.78
CA GLY A 53 -16.81 5.47 -13.66
C GLY A 53 -15.47 5.78 -12.95
N GLY A 54 -15.18 5.07 -11.85
CA GLY A 54 -14.10 5.42 -10.95
C GLY A 54 -12.72 5.11 -11.54
N GLN A 55 -11.82 6.07 -11.39
CA GLN A 55 -10.39 5.88 -11.61
C GLN A 55 -9.62 6.53 -10.47
N GLY A 56 -8.44 5.99 -10.17
CA GLY A 56 -7.58 6.53 -9.13
C GLY A 56 -6.12 6.44 -9.51
N ASN A 57 -5.35 7.35 -8.98
CA ASN A 57 -3.89 7.29 -9.01
C ASN A 57 -3.33 7.68 -7.64
N ALA A 58 -2.18 7.13 -7.32
CA ALA A 58 -1.42 7.55 -6.17
C ALA A 58 0.07 7.49 -6.47
N THR A 59 0.83 8.36 -5.83
CA THR A 59 2.29 8.38 -5.87
C THR A 59 2.83 8.51 -4.46
N ALA A 60 3.94 7.86 -4.19
CA ALA A 60 4.70 8.08 -2.99
C ALA A 60 6.20 7.98 -3.26
N ARG A 61 6.97 8.71 -2.49
CA ARG A 61 8.43 8.55 -2.42
C ARG A 61 8.86 8.70 -0.98
N GLY A 62 9.81 7.90 -0.56
CA GLY A 62 10.23 7.95 0.83
C GLY A 62 11.44 7.09 1.12
N THR A 63 11.76 7.01 2.40
CA THR A 63 12.85 6.19 2.91
C THR A 63 12.38 4.78 3.26
N LEU A 64 13.26 3.81 3.05
CA LEU A 64 13.08 2.43 3.50
C LEU A 64 13.87 2.22 4.79
N GLY A 65 13.18 1.98 5.88
CA GLY A 65 13.79 1.77 7.18
C GLY A 65 12.86 0.98 8.10
N THR A 66 13.30 0.81 9.33
CA THR A 66 12.50 0.17 10.38
C THR A 66 11.92 1.18 11.36
N ARG A 67 12.41 2.41 11.34
CA ARG A 67 11.99 3.51 12.24
C ARG A 67 12.13 4.86 11.52
N GLN A 68 11.37 5.84 11.98
CA GLN A 68 11.45 7.26 11.57
C GLN A 68 11.40 7.46 10.04
N LEU A 69 10.40 6.83 9.41
CA LEU A 69 10.25 6.91 7.96
C LEU A 69 9.83 8.32 7.53
N THR A 70 10.38 8.74 6.41
CA THR A 70 10.02 9.99 5.76
C THR A 70 9.39 9.66 4.42
N SER A 71 8.24 10.27 4.13
CA SER A 71 7.55 10.07 2.86
C SER A 71 6.75 11.29 2.43
N ILE A 72 6.53 11.39 1.12
CA ILE A 72 5.54 12.28 0.52
C ILE A 72 4.61 11.40 -0.29
N TYR A 73 3.34 11.46 0.04
CA TYR A 73 2.26 10.70 -0.59
C TYR A 73 1.22 11.64 -1.18
N ALA A 74 0.71 11.30 -2.36
CA ALA A 74 -0.42 11.97 -2.97
C ALA A 74 -1.31 10.96 -3.68
N ALA A 75 -2.61 11.12 -3.55
CA ALA A 75 -3.59 10.30 -4.25
C ALA A 75 -4.74 11.15 -4.78
N THR A 76 -5.31 10.74 -5.90
CA THR A 76 -6.52 11.33 -6.48
C THR A 76 -7.44 10.20 -6.92
N ILE A 77 -8.69 10.30 -6.54
CA ILE A 77 -9.76 9.39 -6.96
C ILE A 77 -10.81 10.22 -7.68
N THR A 78 -11.04 9.89 -8.92
CA THR A 78 -12.07 10.53 -9.76
C THR A 78 -13.22 9.56 -9.98
N SER A 79 -14.43 10.00 -9.74
CA SER A 79 -15.66 9.29 -10.08
C SER A 79 -16.54 10.15 -10.98
N SER A 80 -17.64 9.60 -11.47
CA SER A 80 -18.60 10.36 -12.27
C SER A 80 -19.20 11.58 -11.56
N LYS A 81 -19.10 11.64 -10.23
CA LYS A 81 -19.77 12.67 -9.40
C LYS A 81 -18.82 13.59 -8.67
N LYS A 82 -17.58 13.16 -8.41
CA LYS A 82 -16.63 13.94 -7.61
C LYS A 82 -15.18 13.55 -7.84
N ILE A 83 -14.30 14.45 -7.46
CA ILE A 83 -12.87 14.20 -7.37
C ILE A 83 -12.50 14.30 -5.89
N ASP A 84 -11.87 13.27 -5.36
CA ASP A 84 -11.28 13.25 -4.03
C ASP A 84 -9.76 13.26 -4.18
N SER A 85 -9.09 14.16 -3.47
CA SER A 85 -7.62 14.18 -3.43
C SER A 85 -7.08 14.24 -2.01
N VAL A 86 -5.90 13.69 -1.83
CA VAL A 86 -5.15 13.74 -0.59
C VAL A 86 -3.67 13.96 -0.87
N ARG A 87 -3.02 14.74 -0.03
CA ARG A 87 -1.57 14.89 0.02
C ARG A 87 -1.13 14.80 1.48
N ILE A 88 -0.05 14.08 1.74
CA ILE A 88 0.51 13.90 3.09
C ILE A 88 2.02 14.01 2.99
N ALA A 89 2.64 14.76 3.89
CA ALA A 89 4.07 14.81 4.10
C ALA A 89 4.39 14.29 5.51
N ILE A 90 5.20 13.24 5.58
CA ILE A 90 5.65 12.62 6.83
C ILE A 90 7.15 12.80 6.94
N ALA A 91 7.63 13.22 8.10
CA ALA A 91 9.05 13.24 8.43
C ALA A 91 9.28 12.64 9.81
N ASN A 92 10.18 11.67 9.87
CA ASN A 92 10.49 10.91 11.09
C ASN A 92 9.27 10.23 11.74
N GLY A 93 8.32 9.78 10.90
CA GLY A 93 7.07 9.16 11.36
C GLY A 93 5.97 10.13 11.76
N ASP A 94 6.21 11.43 11.74
CA ASP A 94 5.21 12.44 12.11
C ASP A 94 4.67 13.13 10.87
N VAL A 95 3.34 13.33 10.83
CA VAL A 95 2.70 14.16 9.79
C VAL A 95 3.13 15.60 9.99
N LYS A 96 3.78 16.18 8.99
CA LYS A 96 4.21 17.58 8.99
C LYS A 96 3.25 18.48 8.25
N ASP A 97 2.56 17.93 7.26
CA ASP A 97 1.52 18.61 6.49
C ASP A 97 0.59 17.58 5.85
N PHE A 98 -0.69 17.90 5.76
CA PHE A 98 -1.62 17.14 4.95
C PHE A 98 -2.76 18.01 4.44
N LYS A 99 -3.25 17.68 3.26
CA LYS A 99 -4.42 18.31 2.65
C LYS A 99 -5.35 17.25 2.08
N VAL A 100 -6.63 17.43 2.32
CA VAL A 100 -7.71 16.59 1.79
C VAL A 100 -8.72 17.48 1.10
N ASP A 101 -9.11 17.13 -0.11
CA ASP A 101 -10.08 17.88 -0.91
C ASP A 101 -11.07 16.90 -1.58
N PRO A 102 -12.39 17.08 -1.40
CA PRO A 102 -13.02 18.00 -0.44
C PRO A 102 -12.69 17.64 1.01
N PRO A 103 -12.82 18.59 1.95
CA PRO A 103 -12.66 18.29 3.37
C PRO A 103 -13.66 17.23 3.82
N ALA A 104 -13.39 16.60 4.95
CA ALA A 104 -14.34 15.66 5.52
C ALA A 104 -15.62 16.38 5.93
N ASP A 105 -16.78 15.76 5.68
CA ASP A 105 -18.06 16.28 6.14
C ASP A 105 -18.04 16.52 7.64
N ASP A 106 -18.69 17.58 8.09
CA ASP A 106 -18.89 17.82 9.51
C ASP A 106 -19.92 16.80 10.04
N ASP A 107 -19.50 16.00 11.03
CA ASP A 107 -20.30 14.95 11.62
C ASP A 107 -19.97 14.88 13.11
N PRO A 108 -20.95 15.10 14.01
CA PRO A 108 -20.72 15.18 15.44
C PRO A 108 -20.24 13.87 16.07
N GLU A 109 -20.47 12.73 15.41
CA GLU A 109 -19.96 11.43 15.87
C GLU A 109 -18.53 11.15 15.40
N ARG A 110 -17.95 11.99 14.54
CA ARG A 110 -16.61 11.75 14.04
C ARG A 110 -15.58 11.86 15.13
N VAL A 111 -14.81 10.78 15.33
CA VAL A 111 -13.65 10.81 16.23
C VAL A 111 -12.61 11.80 15.67
N PRO A 112 -12.24 12.84 16.42
CA PRO A 112 -11.34 13.88 15.92
C PRO A 112 -9.96 13.33 15.52
N ILE A 113 -9.38 13.87 14.46
CA ILE A 113 -7.95 13.73 14.18
C ILE A 113 -7.23 14.78 15.03
N THR A 114 -6.48 14.31 16.03
CA THR A 114 -5.69 15.16 16.93
C THR A 114 -4.22 15.09 16.57
N GLU A 115 -3.39 15.95 17.14
CA GLU A 115 -1.94 15.88 17.00
C GLU A 115 -1.41 14.49 17.39
N ALA A 116 -1.88 13.92 18.51
CA ALA A 116 -1.48 12.58 18.95
C ALA A 116 -1.75 11.48 17.90
N SER A 117 -2.77 11.63 17.07
CA SER A 117 -3.10 10.67 16.02
C SER A 117 -2.22 10.81 14.76
N GLN A 118 -1.34 11.79 14.71
CA GLN A 118 -0.47 12.10 13.58
C GLN A 118 1.00 11.73 13.85
N HIS A 119 1.31 11.14 15.01
CA HIS A 119 2.65 10.68 15.36
C HIS A 119 2.84 9.19 15.09
N ASN A 120 4.08 8.81 14.74
CA ASN A 120 4.50 7.42 14.44
C ASN A 120 3.64 6.74 13.39
N VAL A 121 3.33 7.44 12.30
CA VAL A 121 2.44 6.95 11.24
C VAL A 121 3.16 6.75 9.91
N LEU A 122 2.54 5.95 9.05
CA LEU A 122 2.90 5.73 7.67
C LEU A 122 1.75 6.19 6.77
N ASP A 123 2.06 6.68 5.57
CA ASP A 123 1.05 6.77 4.53
C ASP A 123 0.70 5.37 3.97
N PRO A 124 -0.44 5.20 3.29
CA PRO A 124 -0.90 3.90 2.79
C PRO A 124 0.07 3.20 1.83
N MET A 125 0.81 3.96 1.03
CA MET A 125 1.78 3.39 0.08
C MET A 125 3.01 2.85 0.81
N THR A 126 3.60 3.65 1.71
CA THR A 126 4.72 3.23 2.56
C THR A 126 4.36 2.02 3.40
N ALA A 127 3.13 1.99 3.95
CA ALA A 127 2.63 0.87 4.75
C ALA A 127 2.53 -0.45 3.94
N SER A 128 2.43 -0.37 2.62
CA SER A 128 2.37 -1.53 1.74
C SER A 128 3.75 -2.11 1.38
N ILE A 129 4.83 -1.42 1.75
CA ILE A 129 6.21 -1.82 1.43
C ILE A 129 6.87 -2.36 2.71
N VAL A 130 6.96 -3.67 2.81
CA VAL A 130 7.45 -4.36 4.01
C VAL A 130 8.93 -4.66 3.86
N ARG A 131 9.80 -3.87 4.53
CA ARG A 131 11.23 -4.17 4.59
C ARG A 131 11.53 -5.20 5.67
N MET A 132 12.31 -6.24 5.31
CA MET A 132 12.82 -7.23 6.24
C MET A 132 14.24 -6.86 6.69
N PRO A 133 14.49 -6.78 8.01
CA PRO A 133 15.82 -6.46 8.54
C PRO A 133 16.79 -7.64 8.41
N GLY A 134 18.08 -7.35 8.55
CA GLY A 134 19.14 -8.37 8.57
C GLY A 134 19.24 -9.18 7.28
N ASN A 135 19.83 -10.38 7.38
CA ASN A 135 20.11 -11.28 6.26
C ASN A 135 19.35 -12.62 6.35
N GLY A 136 18.40 -12.74 7.28
CA GLY A 136 17.58 -13.95 7.45
C GLY A 136 16.59 -14.16 6.29
N ASP A 137 15.77 -15.19 6.40
CA ASP A 137 14.74 -15.51 5.42
C ASP A 137 13.74 -14.34 5.26
N LEU A 138 13.50 -13.95 4.02
CA LEU A 138 12.55 -12.89 3.69
C LEU A 138 11.10 -13.28 4.03
N LEU A 139 10.79 -14.55 3.90
CA LEU A 139 9.44 -15.09 4.09
C LEU A 139 9.22 -15.65 5.50
N ALA A 140 10.11 -15.31 6.43
CA ALA A 140 9.97 -15.71 7.83
C ALA A 140 8.67 -15.17 8.45
N PRO A 141 8.09 -15.85 9.46
CA PRO A 141 6.87 -15.42 10.16
C PRO A 141 6.91 -13.96 10.68
N GLU A 142 8.09 -13.44 10.95
CA GLU A 142 8.35 -12.06 11.41
C GLU A 142 7.87 -11.01 10.39
N ALA A 143 7.77 -11.37 9.11
CA ALA A 143 7.18 -10.51 8.08
C ALA A 143 5.72 -10.11 8.43
N CYS A 144 5.00 -10.99 9.12
CA CYS A 144 3.63 -10.75 9.57
C CYS A 144 3.52 -10.25 11.03
N GLN A 145 4.58 -10.29 11.83
CA GLN A 145 4.53 -9.90 13.25
C GLN A 145 4.71 -8.38 13.42
N ARG A 146 3.74 -7.61 12.92
CA ARG A 146 3.81 -6.15 12.94
C ARG A 146 2.45 -5.49 13.03
N THR A 147 2.45 -4.28 13.55
CA THR A 147 1.32 -3.36 13.46
C THR A 147 1.77 -2.15 12.64
N LEU A 148 1.03 -1.87 11.58
CA LEU A 148 1.24 -0.69 10.74
C LEU A 148 0.27 0.38 11.21
N GLU A 149 0.80 1.49 11.63
CA GLU A 149 0.07 2.67 12.06
C GLU A 149 -0.10 3.60 10.86
N VAL A 150 -1.29 3.63 10.27
CA VAL A 150 -1.52 4.29 8.98
C VAL A 150 -2.35 5.55 9.15
N PHE A 151 -1.92 6.62 8.47
CA PHE A 151 -2.66 7.85 8.30
C PHE A 151 -2.86 8.11 6.80
N ASP A 152 -4.12 8.16 6.35
CA ASP A 152 -4.47 8.35 4.93
C ASP A 152 -5.00 9.75 4.61
N GLY A 153 -4.90 10.67 5.59
CA GLY A 153 -5.42 12.04 5.51
C GLY A 153 -6.87 12.18 6.01
N ARG A 154 -7.64 11.11 6.02
CA ARG A 154 -9.03 11.08 6.52
C ARG A 154 -9.20 10.20 7.74
N LEU A 155 -8.41 9.13 7.82
CA LEU A 155 -8.43 8.13 8.89
C LEU A 155 -7.03 7.92 9.45
N ARG A 156 -6.98 7.70 10.75
CA ARG A 156 -5.88 7.06 11.44
C ARG A 156 -6.34 5.68 11.86
N TYR A 157 -5.65 4.65 11.44
CA TYR A 157 -6.00 3.27 11.75
C TYR A 157 -4.77 2.39 11.93
N ASN A 158 -4.93 1.29 12.65
CA ASN A 158 -3.92 0.25 12.79
C ASN A 158 -4.29 -0.94 11.90
N MET A 159 -3.32 -1.43 11.14
CA MET A 159 -3.36 -2.74 10.50
C MET A 159 -2.41 -3.66 11.23
N ARG A 160 -2.94 -4.52 12.09
CA ARG A 160 -2.15 -5.54 12.77
C ARG A 160 -2.10 -6.80 11.91
N PHE A 161 -0.89 -7.28 11.66
CA PHE A 161 -0.66 -8.55 10.98
C PHE A 161 -0.25 -9.64 11.96
N ALA A 162 -0.61 -10.88 11.65
CA ALA A 162 -0.16 -12.07 12.34
C ALA A 162 0.14 -13.18 11.32
N TYR A 163 1.21 -13.94 11.54
CA TYR A 163 1.54 -15.07 10.67
C TYR A 163 0.41 -16.09 10.63
N LYS A 164 0.06 -16.56 9.45
CA LYS A 164 -0.96 -17.59 9.25
C LYS A 164 -0.39 -18.86 8.65
N ARG A 165 0.31 -18.75 7.50
CA ARG A 165 0.90 -19.91 6.79
C ARG A 165 1.86 -19.44 5.70
N MET A 166 2.59 -20.40 5.16
CA MET A 166 3.23 -20.27 3.84
C MET A 166 2.24 -20.68 2.75
N ASP A 167 2.39 -20.09 1.57
CA ASP A 167 1.64 -20.44 0.38
C ASP A 167 2.54 -20.34 -0.86
N ARG A 168 2.04 -20.73 -2.02
CA ARG A 168 2.72 -20.58 -3.31
C ARG A 168 1.78 -19.90 -4.29
N VAL A 169 2.32 -18.95 -5.02
CA VAL A 169 1.59 -18.21 -6.04
C VAL A 169 2.29 -18.30 -7.40
N LYS A 170 1.53 -18.05 -8.45
CA LYS A 170 2.05 -17.97 -9.82
C LYS A 170 1.29 -16.88 -10.55
N ALA A 171 1.96 -15.77 -10.83
CA ALA A 171 1.44 -14.73 -11.71
C ALA A 171 1.40 -15.24 -13.16
N GLY A 172 0.54 -14.69 -13.97
CA GLY A 172 0.53 -14.96 -15.41
C GLY A 172 1.84 -14.56 -16.08
N LYS A 173 2.50 -13.52 -15.54
CA LYS A 173 3.83 -13.09 -15.95
C LYS A 173 4.67 -12.67 -14.74
N GLY A 174 5.89 -13.17 -14.65
CA GLY A 174 6.87 -12.83 -13.64
C GLY A 174 6.89 -13.82 -12.48
N TYR A 175 6.58 -13.37 -11.27
CA TYR A 175 6.79 -14.15 -10.06
C TYR A 175 6.00 -15.46 -10.00
N ALA A 176 6.70 -16.54 -9.73
CA ALA A 176 6.15 -17.84 -9.36
C ALA A 176 6.99 -18.39 -8.21
N GLY A 177 6.40 -18.53 -7.02
CA GLY A 177 7.19 -18.94 -5.86
C GLY A 177 6.43 -18.88 -4.54
N PRO A 178 7.15 -19.10 -3.42
CA PRO A 178 6.57 -19.06 -2.09
C PRO A 178 6.26 -17.64 -1.64
N VAL A 179 5.21 -17.50 -0.86
CA VAL A 179 4.78 -16.24 -0.23
C VAL A 179 4.43 -16.50 1.22
N VAL A 180 4.57 -15.48 2.07
CA VAL A 180 4.07 -15.54 3.43
C VAL A 180 2.65 -14.95 3.49
N VAL A 181 1.73 -15.66 4.13
CA VAL A 181 0.34 -15.23 4.32
C VAL A 181 0.16 -14.73 5.73
N CYS A 182 -0.26 -13.48 5.85
CA CYS A 182 -0.57 -12.83 7.11
C CYS A 182 -2.10 -12.68 7.25
N ALA A 183 -2.64 -13.01 8.41
CA ALA A 183 -3.94 -12.52 8.83
C ALA A 183 -3.84 -11.02 9.09
N ALA A 184 -4.84 -10.24 8.68
CA ALA A 184 -4.87 -8.80 8.81
C ALA A 184 -6.08 -8.36 9.66
N TYR A 185 -5.85 -7.40 10.58
CA TYR A 185 -6.87 -6.91 11.50
C TYR A 185 -6.88 -5.39 11.46
N PHE A 186 -8.04 -4.83 11.17
CA PHE A 186 -8.25 -3.38 11.11
C PHE A 186 -8.76 -2.85 12.44
N THR A 187 -8.16 -1.77 12.93
CA THR A 187 -8.61 -1.03 14.12
C THR A 187 -8.60 0.47 13.78
N PRO A 188 -9.76 1.12 13.68
CA PRO A 188 -9.84 2.57 13.48
C PRO A 188 -9.42 3.28 14.76
N VAL A 189 -8.72 4.42 14.64
CA VAL A 189 -8.20 5.21 15.77
C VAL A 189 -8.77 6.62 15.76
N ALA A 190 -8.75 7.33 14.63
CA ALA A 190 -9.30 8.67 14.49
C ALA A 190 -9.83 8.93 13.07
N GLY A 191 -10.63 9.98 12.90
CA GLY A 191 -11.22 10.37 11.63
C GLY A 191 -12.47 9.58 11.23
N TYR A 192 -12.77 8.48 11.91
CA TYR A 192 -13.89 7.60 11.59
C TYR A 192 -15.17 8.01 12.36
N ILE A 193 -16.31 7.53 11.87
CA ILE A 193 -17.61 7.68 12.52
C ILE A 193 -18.02 6.30 13.08
N PRO A 194 -18.13 6.13 14.40
CA PRO A 194 -18.37 4.84 15.05
C PRO A 194 -19.68 4.16 14.62
N SER A 195 -20.72 4.93 14.34
CA SER A 195 -22.02 4.41 13.92
C SER A 195 -22.02 3.84 12.50
N ARG A 196 -21.07 4.21 11.63
CA ARG A 196 -21.03 3.75 10.23
C ARG A 196 -20.92 2.24 10.11
N ALA A 197 -21.85 1.66 9.35
CA ALA A 197 -21.93 0.21 9.15
C ALA A 197 -20.62 -0.39 8.58
N SER A 198 -19.95 0.31 7.65
CA SER A 198 -18.68 -0.13 7.08
C SER A 198 -17.55 -0.21 8.11
N VAL A 199 -17.47 0.75 9.03
CA VAL A 199 -16.48 0.75 10.11
C VAL A 199 -16.75 -0.41 11.08
N LYS A 200 -18.00 -0.55 11.52
CA LYS A 200 -18.42 -1.66 12.40
C LYS A 200 -18.16 -3.02 11.76
N TYR A 201 -18.44 -3.13 10.47
CA TYR A 201 -18.21 -4.38 9.72
C TYR A 201 -16.72 -4.70 9.66
N LEU A 202 -15.91 -3.76 9.17
CA LEU A 202 -14.48 -3.98 8.94
C LEU A 202 -13.72 -4.26 10.25
N SER A 203 -14.05 -3.56 11.33
CA SER A 203 -13.41 -3.76 12.65
C SER A 203 -13.68 -5.15 13.27
N LYS A 204 -14.76 -5.79 12.85
CA LYS A 204 -15.14 -7.14 13.32
C LYS A 204 -14.54 -8.26 12.49
N GLN A 205 -13.95 -7.96 11.31
CA GLN A 205 -13.43 -9.00 10.43
C GLN A 205 -12.24 -9.71 11.05
N ARG A 206 -12.21 -11.04 10.87
CA ARG A 206 -11.12 -11.93 11.33
C ARG A 206 -10.54 -12.76 10.18
N ASP A 207 -11.14 -12.67 8.99
CA ASP A 207 -10.83 -13.48 7.82
C ASP A 207 -10.17 -12.66 6.69
N MET A 208 -9.63 -11.48 7.03
CA MET A 208 -8.81 -10.71 6.09
C MET A 208 -7.40 -11.30 6.05
N GLU A 209 -6.86 -11.45 4.86
CA GLU A 209 -5.52 -11.99 4.63
C GLU A 209 -4.77 -11.17 3.60
N VAL A 210 -3.45 -11.14 3.73
CA VAL A 210 -2.53 -10.60 2.73
C VAL A 210 -1.41 -11.59 2.44
N TRP A 211 -1.12 -11.82 1.16
CA TRP A 211 0.02 -12.60 0.66
C TRP A 211 1.13 -11.64 0.32
N LEU A 212 2.25 -11.75 0.99
CA LEU A 212 3.41 -10.92 0.75
C LEU A 212 4.42 -11.69 -0.10
N ALA A 213 4.73 -11.16 -1.27
CA ALA A 213 5.72 -11.70 -2.20
C ALA A 213 7.01 -10.88 -2.17
N PRO A 214 8.18 -11.51 -2.34
CA PRO A 214 9.46 -10.83 -2.40
C PRO A 214 9.64 -10.06 -3.71
N VAL A 215 10.18 -8.86 -3.61
CA VAL A 215 10.71 -8.12 -4.77
C VAL A 215 12.15 -8.61 -5.00
N ALA A 216 12.37 -9.31 -6.12
CA ALA A 216 13.66 -9.96 -6.42
C ALA A 216 14.83 -8.96 -6.36
N GLY A 217 15.94 -9.38 -5.76
CA GLY A 217 17.13 -8.54 -5.60
C GLY A 217 17.05 -7.51 -4.48
N THR A 218 16.00 -7.53 -3.66
CA THR A 218 15.82 -6.61 -2.52
C THR A 218 15.47 -7.37 -1.23
N ARG A 219 15.44 -6.62 -0.13
CA ARG A 219 14.91 -7.13 1.15
C ARG A 219 13.50 -6.63 1.44
N VAL A 220 12.69 -6.51 0.38
CA VAL A 220 11.34 -5.95 0.45
C VAL A 220 10.31 -6.99 0.03
N LEU A 221 9.23 -7.05 0.79
CA LEU A 221 8.00 -7.78 0.45
C LEU A 221 6.90 -6.76 0.15
N VAL A 222 6.03 -7.10 -0.79
CA VAL A 222 4.85 -6.30 -1.12
C VAL A 222 3.62 -7.20 -1.30
N PRO A 223 2.40 -6.68 -1.16
CA PRO A 223 1.19 -7.45 -1.36
C PRO A 223 1.11 -8.01 -2.79
N TYR A 224 1.12 -9.33 -2.91
CA TYR A 224 0.77 -10.05 -4.13
C TYR A 224 -0.75 -10.25 -4.24
N ARG A 225 -1.37 -10.55 -3.10
CA ARG A 225 -2.82 -10.74 -2.98
C ARG A 225 -3.29 -10.18 -1.65
N ALA A 226 -4.46 -9.57 -1.65
CA ALA A 226 -5.21 -9.23 -0.45
C ALA A 226 -6.65 -9.72 -0.61
N GLN A 227 -7.22 -10.26 0.45
CA GLN A 227 -8.62 -10.69 0.43
C GLN A 227 -9.30 -10.42 1.77
N GLY A 228 -10.61 -10.26 1.71
CA GLY A 228 -11.43 -10.11 2.89
C GLY A 228 -12.91 -10.25 2.57
N PRO A 229 -13.72 -10.61 3.58
CA PRO A 229 -15.15 -10.73 3.37
C PRO A 229 -15.80 -9.35 3.20
N THR A 230 -16.82 -9.29 2.35
CA THR A 230 -17.74 -8.15 2.22
C THR A 230 -19.19 -8.64 2.40
N PRO A 231 -20.16 -7.75 2.63
CA PRO A 231 -21.57 -8.15 2.74
C PRO A 231 -22.11 -8.92 1.52
N ILE A 232 -21.46 -8.79 0.36
CA ILE A 232 -21.90 -9.41 -0.91
C ILE A 232 -20.94 -10.50 -1.40
N GLY A 233 -20.01 -10.94 -0.57
CA GLY A 233 -19.06 -12.01 -0.90
C GLY A 233 -17.60 -11.63 -0.67
N GLN A 234 -16.70 -12.51 -1.03
CA GLN A 234 -15.26 -12.32 -0.86
C GLN A 234 -14.72 -11.29 -1.85
N ALA A 235 -14.10 -10.23 -1.33
CA ALA A 235 -13.30 -9.29 -2.12
C ALA A 235 -11.87 -9.81 -2.24
N ILE A 236 -11.33 -9.78 -3.44
CA ILE A 236 -9.96 -10.22 -3.75
C ILE A 236 -9.30 -9.17 -4.64
N LEU A 237 -8.11 -8.73 -4.26
CA LEU A 237 -7.15 -8.02 -5.09
C LEU A 237 -5.96 -8.94 -5.30
N GLU A 238 -5.61 -9.27 -6.54
CA GLU A 238 -4.53 -10.22 -6.83
C GLU A 238 -3.70 -9.77 -8.02
N ALA A 239 -2.38 -9.97 -7.93
CA ALA A 239 -1.46 -9.68 -9.01
C ALA A 239 -1.62 -10.69 -10.15
N SER A 240 -1.97 -10.23 -11.33
CA SER A 240 -1.95 -10.99 -12.58
C SER A 240 -0.58 -10.97 -13.25
N GLU A 241 0.18 -9.89 -13.06
CA GLU A 241 1.59 -9.77 -13.45
C GLU A 241 2.38 -9.25 -12.25
N PHE A 242 3.61 -9.76 -12.04
CA PHE A 242 4.46 -9.35 -10.93
C PHE A 242 5.93 -9.53 -11.35
N VAL A 243 6.51 -8.49 -11.94
CA VAL A 243 7.81 -8.55 -12.60
C VAL A 243 8.81 -7.62 -11.92
N SER A 244 9.89 -8.18 -11.38
CA SER A 244 11.01 -7.42 -10.85
C SER A 244 12.15 -7.39 -11.86
N VAL A 245 12.67 -6.20 -12.18
CA VAL A 245 13.79 -6.02 -13.11
C VAL A 245 14.87 -5.15 -12.46
N PRO A 246 16.16 -5.50 -12.62
CA PRO A 246 17.23 -4.60 -12.24
C PRO A 246 17.18 -3.34 -13.11
N VAL A 247 17.35 -2.18 -12.49
CA VAL A 247 17.49 -0.91 -13.21
C VAL A 247 18.98 -0.56 -13.24
N PRO A 248 19.59 -0.39 -14.43
CA PRO A 248 20.99 0.03 -14.51
C PRO A 248 21.18 1.36 -13.78
N ALA A 249 22.21 1.46 -12.95
CA ALA A 249 22.61 2.73 -12.38
C ALA A 249 22.85 3.73 -13.53
N ARG A 250 22.17 4.88 -13.51
CA ARG A 250 22.47 5.96 -14.45
C ARG A 250 23.95 6.32 -14.26
N ALA A 251 24.75 6.11 -15.28
CA ALA A 251 26.10 6.62 -15.30
C ALA A 251 26.02 8.13 -15.08
N SER A 252 26.62 8.60 -14.00
CA SER A 252 26.75 10.03 -13.74
C SER A 252 27.53 10.60 -14.92
N ALA A 253 26.87 11.41 -15.75
CA ALA A 253 27.53 12.18 -16.79
C ALA A 253 28.38 13.27 -16.12
N ASN A 254 29.52 12.89 -15.58
CA ASN A 254 30.59 13.82 -15.27
C ASN A 254 31.23 14.23 -16.59
N GLY A 255 30.66 15.24 -17.21
CA GLY A 255 31.33 15.99 -18.25
C GLY A 255 32.55 16.71 -17.66
N SER A 256 33.70 16.10 -17.71
CA SER A 256 34.95 16.82 -17.60
C SER A 256 35.08 17.74 -18.82
N LYS A 257 34.72 18.99 -18.65
CA LYS A 257 35.25 20.07 -19.48
C LYS A 257 36.72 20.20 -19.12
N THR A 258 37.57 19.62 -19.90
CA THR A 258 38.99 20.01 -19.95
C THR A 258 39.15 21.06 -21.05
N GLN A 259 39.60 22.20 -20.64
CA GLN A 259 40.19 23.18 -21.57
C GLN A 259 41.54 22.72 -22.08
#